data_43fe7bb8f64f8f56b74556362ce6c930
#
_entry.id   43fe7bb8f64f8f56b74556362ce6c930
#
_cell.length_a   1.000
_cell.length_b   1.000
_cell.length_c   1.000
_cell.angle_alpha   90.00
_cell.angle_beta   90.00
_cell.angle_gamma   90.00
#
_symmetry.space_group_name_H-M   'P 1'
#
loop_
_entity.id
_entity.type
_entity.pdbx_description
1 polymer ?
#
loop_
_entity_poly.entity_id
_entity_poly.type
_entity_poly.pdbx_seq_one_letter_code
_entity_poly.pdbx_strand_id
1 'polypeptide(L)'
;MSWLIALITAAVVTGAPLLFGTVGEILSEKSGNLNLGVEGMMFMGGAVGLGAAFYYEKAVGAAASGPLAVLLAILAAFVAGALGALIYAFLTITLRANQNVTGLALAIFGTGVGQYIGELMRVKEGGFVAVSNELKTYFQNSPFPKALQDIPVVGGLVFSYNVFVYLGIIVAVLMGLYLNRTRSGLYLRAVGESPATADAAGINVGRYKYLSTIIGGGISAVGGMVYIMTTAGCVWNHEGLSGEGWLAVALVIFCLWSPYRALWGSVLFGGLMILYLRLVLPFFPTQLYKILPYVVTVIVLILTSMRNNREKQPPASLGLAYFREER
;
A
#
# COMPACT_ATOMS: atom_id res chain seq x y z
N MET A 1 11.17 17.84 23.50
CA MET A 1 11.29 18.07 22.05
C MET A 1 11.78 16.83 21.30
N SER A 2 12.83 16.16 21.78
CA SER A 2 13.34 14.90 21.18
C SER A 2 12.33 13.74 21.11
N TRP A 3 11.49 13.56 22.12
CA TRP A 3 10.46 12.51 22.15
C TRP A 3 9.40 12.68 21.05
N LEU A 4 8.90 13.91 20.83
CA LEU A 4 7.89 14.19 19.79
C LEU A 4 8.45 13.97 18.40
N ILE A 5 9.70 14.38 18.14
CA ILE A 5 10.39 14.13 16.87
C ILE A 5 10.52 12.63 16.64
N ALA A 6 10.96 11.86 17.64
CA ALA A 6 11.07 10.41 17.55
C ALA A 6 9.73 9.72 17.29
N LEU A 7 8.63 10.22 17.89
CA LEU A 7 7.30 9.70 17.63
C LEU A 7 6.85 9.98 16.19
N ILE A 8 7.04 11.21 15.70
CA ILE A 8 6.67 11.58 14.32
C ILE A 8 7.51 10.77 13.31
N THR A 9 8.83 10.66 13.53
CA THR A 9 9.71 9.88 12.66
C THR A 9 9.28 8.42 12.59
N ALA A 10 8.98 7.80 13.73
CA ALA A 10 8.48 6.43 13.78
C ALA A 10 7.09 6.30 13.11
N ALA A 11 6.19 7.26 13.31
CA ALA A 11 4.88 7.28 12.68
C ALA A 11 4.97 7.35 11.14
N VAL A 12 5.88 8.14 10.60
CA VAL A 12 6.13 8.25 9.14
C VAL A 12 6.64 6.92 8.59
N VAL A 13 7.60 6.29 9.25
CA VAL A 13 8.17 5.00 8.81
C VAL A 13 7.11 3.89 8.84
N THR A 14 6.36 3.79 9.94
CA THR A 14 5.29 2.80 10.09
C THR A 14 4.12 3.06 9.14
N GLY A 15 3.84 4.32 8.81
CA GLY A 15 2.80 4.69 7.85
C GLY A 15 3.17 4.48 6.38
N ALA A 16 4.46 4.34 6.06
CA ALA A 16 4.90 4.20 4.67
C ALA A 16 4.29 2.98 3.93
N PRO A 17 4.24 1.76 4.50
CA PRO A 17 3.55 0.62 3.88
C PRO A 17 2.08 0.92 3.58
N LEU A 18 1.38 1.55 4.52
CA LEU A 18 -0.02 1.92 4.36
C LEU A 18 -0.21 2.95 3.25
N LEU A 19 0.74 3.90 3.09
CA LEU A 19 0.69 4.89 2.03
C LEU A 19 0.69 4.24 0.64
N PHE A 20 1.58 3.25 0.40
CA PHE A 20 1.60 2.50 -0.86
C PHE A 20 0.31 1.73 -1.08
N GLY A 21 -0.18 0.99 -0.07
CA GLY A 21 -1.43 0.25 -0.14
C GLY A 21 -2.60 1.17 -0.49
N THR A 22 -2.72 2.29 0.22
CA THR A 22 -3.79 3.28 0.04
C THR A 22 -3.73 3.96 -1.33
N VAL A 23 -2.55 4.41 -1.78
CA VAL A 23 -2.41 5.08 -3.09
C VAL A 23 -2.70 4.12 -4.24
N GLY A 24 -2.27 2.86 -4.12
CA GLY A 24 -2.59 1.81 -5.08
C GLY A 24 -4.09 1.57 -5.17
N GLU A 25 -4.77 1.46 -4.02
CA GLU A 25 -6.21 1.23 -3.99
C GLU A 25 -7.01 2.46 -4.45
N ILE A 26 -6.59 3.68 -4.11
CA ILE A 26 -7.20 4.91 -4.65
C ILE A 26 -7.20 4.89 -6.18
N LEU A 27 -6.14 4.39 -6.83
CA LEU A 27 -6.07 4.30 -8.28
C LEU A 27 -7.10 3.29 -8.83
N SER A 28 -7.24 2.13 -8.22
CA SER A 28 -8.23 1.10 -8.56
C SER A 28 -9.65 1.64 -8.40
N GLU A 29 -9.97 2.17 -7.22
CA GLU A 29 -11.32 2.64 -6.89
C GLU A 29 -11.74 3.86 -7.69
N LYS A 30 -10.81 4.77 -8.04
CA LYS A 30 -11.10 5.91 -8.93
C LYS A 30 -11.53 5.50 -10.34
N SER A 31 -11.30 4.26 -10.76
CA SER A 31 -11.83 3.69 -12.00
C SER A 31 -13.21 3.01 -11.82
N GLY A 32 -13.75 2.97 -10.61
CA GLY A 32 -14.99 2.28 -10.26
C GLY A 32 -14.80 0.80 -9.91
N ASN A 33 -13.57 0.32 -9.71
CA ASN A 33 -13.28 -1.05 -9.29
C ASN A 33 -12.95 -1.09 -7.80
N LEU A 34 -13.83 -1.70 -7.01
CA LEU A 34 -13.65 -1.88 -5.57
C LEU A 34 -12.83 -3.14 -5.28
N ASN A 35 -11.54 -2.96 -5.02
CA ASN A 35 -10.63 -4.09 -4.83
C ASN A 35 -10.32 -4.34 -3.35
N LEU A 36 -11.08 -5.19 -2.70
CA LEU A 36 -10.82 -5.62 -1.33
C LEU A 36 -9.66 -6.63 -1.20
N GLY A 37 -9.00 -6.97 -2.32
CA GLY A 37 -7.87 -7.90 -2.36
C GLY A 37 -6.52 -7.29 -1.97
N VAL A 38 -6.47 -6.05 -1.50
CA VAL A 38 -5.23 -5.33 -1.13
C VAL A 38 -4.39 -6.12 -0.13
N GLU A 39 -5.02 -6.72 0.89
CA GLU A 39 -4.33 -7.57 1.88
C GLU A 39 -3.55 -8.69 1.20
N GLY A 40 -4.20 -9.44 0.31
CA GLY A 40 -3.54 -10.52 -0.43
C GLY A 40 -2.41 -10.04 -1.34
N MET A 41 -2.60 -8.90 -2.01
CA MET A 41 -1.55 -8.30 -2.85
C MET A 41 -0.35 -7.86 -2.03
N MET A 42 -0.56 -7.27 -0.85
CA MET A 42 0.52 -6.90 0.06
C MET A 42 1.29 -8.13 0.57
N PHE A 43 0.60 -9.23 0.91
CA PHE A 43 1.25 -10.49 1.28
C PHE A 43 2.10 -11.07 0.15
N MET A 44 1.54 -11.13 -1.07
CA MET A 44 2.29 -11.60 -2.25
C MET A 44 3.53 -10.72 -2.49
N GLY A 45 3.36 -9.40 -2.45
CA GLY A 45 4.46 -8.45 -2.62
C GLY A 45 5.52 -8.55 -1.54
N GLY A 46 5.11 -8.72 -0.28
CA GLY A 46 6.02 -8.90 0.85
C GLY A 46 6.90 -10.14 0.72
N ALA A 47 6.28 -11.30 0.45
CA ALA A 47 6.99 -12.56 0.28
C ALA A 47 7.92 -12.57 -0.95
N VAL A 48 7.41 -12.15 -2.10
CA VAL A 48 8.18 -12.17 -3.37
C VAL A 48 9.27 -11.11 -3.37
N GLY A 49 9.00 -9.91 -2.80
CA GLY A 49 10.00 -8.85 -2.68
C GLY A 49 11.17 -9.22 -1.75
N LEU A 50 10.86 -9.81 -0.58
CA LEU A 50 11.89 -10.35 0.30
C LEU A 50 12.67 -11.47 -0.39
N GLY A 51 11.97 -12.40 -1.04
CA GLY A 51 12.59 -13.49 -1.78
C GLY A 51 13.55 -13.03 -2.86
N ALA A 52 13.18 -12.00 -3.61
CA ALA A 52 14.03 -11.42 -4.66
C ALA A 52 15.34 -10.86 -4.09
N ALA A 53 15.27 -10.09 -3.00
CA ALA A 53 16.47 -9.56 -2.34
C ALA A 53 17.34 -10.68 -1.75
N PHE A 54 16.72 -11.65 -1.05
CA PHE A 54 17.41 -12.76 -0.42
C PHE A 54 18.13 -13.68 -1.43
N TYR A 55 17.44 -14.10 -2.49
CA TYR A 55 18.05 -14.98 -3.50
C TYR A 55 19.07 -14.25 -4.37
N TYR A 56 18.89 -12.95 -4.63
CA TYR A 56 19.93 -12.14 -5.26
C TYR A 56 21.20 -12.12 -4.43
N GLU A 57 21.09 -11.84 -3.13
CA GLU A 57 22.22 -11.84 -2.20
C GLU A 57 22.91 -13.22 -2.17
N LYS A 58 22.12 -14.30 -2.06
CA LYS A 58 22.63 -15.67 -2.04
C LYS A 58 23.36 -16.05 -3.32
N ALA A 59 22.92 -15.55 -4.48
CA ALA A 59 23.52 -15.85 -5.78
C ALA A 59 24.83 -15.08 -6.02
N VAL A 60 24.92 -13.83 -5.53
CA VAL A 60 26.06 -12.95 -5.79
C VAL A 60 27.08 -12.94 -4.63
N GLY A 61 26.62 -13.28 -3.42
CA GLY A 61 27.46 -13.31 -2.21
C GLY A 61 27.96 -11.91 -1.82
N ALA A 62 29.20 -11.82 -1.39
CA ALA A 62 29.79 -10.58 -0.88
C ALA A 62 29.84 -9.41 -1.91
N ALA A 63 29.66 -9.68 -3.21
CA ALA A 63 29.61 -8.64 -4.25
C ALA A 63 28.18 -8.09 -4.49
N ALA A 64 27.21 -8.45 -3.64
CA ALA A 64 25.83 -8.00 -3.80
C ALA A 64 25.68 -6.49 -3.64
N SER A 65 25.11 -5.83 -4.65
CA SER A 65 24.89 -4.38 -4.64
C SER A 65 23.57 -4.06 -3.92
N GLY A 66 23.63 -3.24 -2.86
CA GLY A 66 22.47 -2.81 -2.10
C GLY A 66 21.40 -2.09 -2.94
N PRO A 67 21.76 -1.08 -3.78
CA PRO A 67 20.78 -0.44 -4.67
C PRO A 67 20.11 -1.39 -5.65
N LEU A 68 20.84 -2.39 -6.17
CA LEU A 68 20.25 -3.40 -7.05
C LEU A 68 19.31 -4.35 -6.29
N ALA A 69 19.65 -4.74 -5.06
CA ALA A 69 18.76 -5.53 -4.21
C ALA A 69 17.43 -4.81 -3.93
N VAL A 70 17.50 -3.49 -3.62
CA VAL A 70 16.30 -2.64 -3.42
C VAL A 70 15.46 -2.58 -4.69
N LEU A 71 16.09 -2.36 -5.85
CA LEU A 71 15.40 -2.30 -7.14
C LEU A 71 14.70 -3.63 -7.47
N LEU A 72 15.41 -4.76 -7.31
CA LEU A 72 14.87 -6.09 -7.56
C LEU A 72 13.70 -6.40 -6.62
N ALA A 73 13.80 -6.04 -5.34
CA ALA A 73 12.72 -6.22 -4.39
C ALA A 73 11.46 -5.43 -4.79
N ILE A 74 11.61 -4.15 -5.19
CA ILE A 74 10.49 -3.31 -5.65
C ILE A 74 9.85 -3.90 -6.91
N LEU A 75 10.63 -4.24 -7.92
CA LEU A 75 10.12 -4.78 -9.19
C LEU A 75 9.42 -6.12 -8.99
N ALA A 76 10.01 -7.02 -8.20
CA ALA A 76 9.44 -8.33 -7.92
C ALA A 76 8.12 -8.21 -7.13
N ALA A 77 8.06 -7.35 -6.12
CA ALA A 77 6.84 -7.08 -5.38
C ALA A 77 5.76 -6.47 -6.27
N PHE A 78 6.11 -5.47 -7.10
CA PHE A 78 5.18 -4.85 -8.04
C PHE A 78 4.60 -5.88 -9.02
N VAL A 79 5.42 -6.71 -9.62
CA VAL A 79 4.98 -7.75 -10.56
C VAL A 79 4.07 -8.77 -9.87
N ALA A 80 4.42 -9.22 -8.67
CA ALA A 80 3.58 -10.16 -7.91
C ALA A 80 2.18 -9.59 -7.63
N GLY A 81 2.10 -8.34 -7.16
CA GLY A 81 0.81 -7.69 -6.94
C GLY A 81 0.05 -7.39 -8.24
N ALA A 82 0.74 -6.99 -9.30
CA ALA A 82 0.14 -6.76 -10.61
C ALA A 82 -0.47 -8.05 -11.20
N LEU A 83 0.16 -9.21 -10.98
CA LEU A 83 -0.39 -10.52 -11.38
C LEU A 83 -1.64 -10.87 -10.55
N GLY A 84 -1.64 -10.65 -9.24
CA GLY A 84 -2.83 -10.81 -8.40
C GLY A 84 -3.97 -9.89 -8.85
N ALA A 85 -3.64 -8.61 -9.11
CA ALA A 85 -4.59 -7.63 -9.61
C ALA A 85 -5.11 -7.95 -11.03
N LEU A 86 -4.30 -8.57 -11.87
CA LEU A 86 -4.72 -9.06 -13.19
C LEU A 86 -5.79 -10.15 -13.07
N ILE A 87 -5.62 -11.10 -12.13
CA ILE A 87 -6.64 -12.13 -11.85
C ILE A 87 -7.94 -11.44 -11.40
N TYR A 88 -7.86 -10.50 -10.45
CA TYR A 88 -9.03 -9.74 -10.00
C TYR A 88 -9.69 -8.98 -11.16
N ALA A 89 -8.91 -8.27 -11.98
CA ALA A 89 -9.41 -7.50 -13.11
C ALA A 89 -10.09 -8.39 -14.14
N PHE A 90 -9.55 -9.57 -14.45
CA PHE A 90 -10.17 -10.53 -15.35
C PHE A 90 -11.54 -11.00 -14.84
N LEU A 91 -11.61 -11.37 -13.58
CA LEU A 91 -12.87 -11.82 -12.96
C LEU A 91 -13.92 -10.72 -12.90
N THR A 92 -13.56 -9.50 -12.52
CA THR A 92 -14.52 -8.42 -12.26
C THR A 92 -14.85 -7.58 -13.50
N ILE A 93 -13.90 -7.41 -14.43
CA ILE A 93 -14.10 -6.58 -15.62
C ILE A 93 -14.55 -7.42 -16.82
N THR A 94 -13.90 -8.58 -17.08
CA THR A 94 -14.26 -9.44 -18.21
C THR A 94 -15.41 -10.37 -17.89
N LEU A 95 -15.33 -11.10 -16.78
CA LEU A 95 -16.38 -12.03 -16.35
C LEU A 95 -17.51 -11.35 -15.57
N ARG A 96 -17.33 -10.04 -15.22
CA ARG A 96 -18.35 -9.23 -14.53
C ARG A 96 -18.80 -9.82 -13.18
N ALA A 97 -17.91 -10.58 -12.53
CA ALA A 97 -18.17 -11.14 -11.22
C ALA A 97 -18.35 -10.04 -10.16
N ASN A 98 -19.04 -10.37 -9.08
CA ASN A 98 -19.24 -9.44 -7.96
C ASN A 98 -17.89 -9.00 -7.37
N GLN A 99 -17.64 -7.69 -7.38
CA GLN A 99 -16.36 -7.12 -6.99
C GLN A 99 -16.01 -7.35 -5.51
N ASN A 100 -17.03 -7.28 -4.61
CA ASN A 100 -16.81 -7.50 -3.18
C ASN A 100 -16.40 -8.95 -2.91
N VAL A 101 -17.15 -9.91 -3.45
CA VAL A 101 -16.88 -11.34 -3.26
C VAL A 101 -15.53 -11.71 -3.87
N THR A 102 -15.24 -11.24 -5.08
CA THR A 102 -13.96 -11.49 -5.77
C THR A 102 -12.79 -10.88 -5.01
N GLY A 103 -12.95 -9.66 -4.49
CA GLY A 103 -11.92 -8.98 -3.70
C GLY A 103 -11.61 -9.73 -2.40
N LEU A 104 -12.64 -10.16 -1.66
CA LEU A 104 -12.47 -10.98 -0.45
C LEU A 104 -11.81 -12.32 -0.75
N ALA A 105 -12.24 -12.99 -1.83
CA ALA A 105 -11.62 -14.25 -2.26
C ALA A 105 -10.13 -14.04 -2.61
N LEU A 106 -9.80 -12.95 -3.30
CA LEU A 106 -8.42 -12.61 -3.64
C LEU A 106 -7.59 -12.22 -2.41
N ALA A 107 -8.18 -11.57 -1.41
CA ALA A 107 -7.50 -11.30 -0.14
C ALA A 107 -7.03 -12.60 0.51
N ILE A 108 -7.93 -13.59 0.65
CA ILE A 108 -7.62 -14.90 1.23
C ILE A 108 -6.60 -15.66 0.35
N PHE A 109 -6.86 -15.73 -0.96
CA PHE A 109 -5.98 -16.41 -1.91
C PHE A 109 -4.56 -15.81 -1.92
N GLY A 110 -4.47 -14.48 -2.04
CA GLY A 110 -3.18 -13.78 -2.09
C GLY A 110 -2.40 -13.89 -0.78
N THR A 111 -3.10 -13.83 0.38
CA THR A 111 -2.49 -14.10 1.69
C THR A 111 -1.94 -15.52 1.72
N GLY A 112 -2.72 -16.52 1.30
CA GLY A 112 -2.28 -17.90 1.24
C GLY A 112 -1.08 -18.12 0.31
N VAL A 113 -1.08 -17.49 -0.87
CA VAL A 113 0.06 -17.54 -1.81
C VAL A 113 1.30 -16.90 -1.20
N GLY A 114 1.17 -15.70 -0.61
CA GLY A 114 2.29 -15.02 0.04
C GLY A 114 2.86 -15.84 1.20
N GLN A 115 2.00 -16.36 2.06
CA GLN A 115 2.39 -17.24 3.16
C GLN A 115 3.06 -18.53 2.65
N TYR A 116 2.51 -19.16 1.62
CA TYR A 116 3.10 -20.37 1.02
C TYR A 116 4.50 -20.11 0.47
N ILE A 117 4.69 -19.02 -0.29
CA ILE A 117 6.00 -18.64 -0.84
C ILE A 117 7.00 -18.37 0.30
N GLY A 118 6.59 -17.59 1.30
CA GLY A 118 7.43 -17.26 2.45
C GLY A 118 7.84 -18.50 3.27
N GLU A 119 6.88 -19.40 3.54
CA GLU A 119 7.15 -20.64 4.25
C GLU A 119 7.99 -21.63 3.42
N LEU A 120 7.76 -21.70 2.11
CA LEU A 120 8.60 -22.51 1.23
C LEU A 120 10.05 -22.05 1.25
N MET A 121 10.30 -20.74 1.24
CA MET A 121 11.64 -20.18 1.43
C MET A 121 12.20 -20.57 2.79
N ARG A 122 11.43 -20.40 3.87
CA ARG A 122 11.85 -20.72 5.24
C ARG A 122 12.25 -22.19 5.39
N VAL A 123 11.48 -23.11 4.85
CA VAL A 123 11.76 -24.55 4.90
C VAL A 123 13.03 -24.88 4.11
N LYS A 124 13.20 -24.31 2.91
CA LYS A 124 14.38 -24.55 2.07
C LYS A 124 15.68 -24.02 2.67
N GLU A 125 15.59 -22.95 3.46
CA GLU A 125 16.76 -22.25 4.04
C GLU A 125 17.00 -22.62 5.52
N GLY A 126 16.41 -23.71 6.00
CA GLY A 126 16.69 -24.23 7.33
C GLY A 126 15.99 -23.51 8.48
N GLY A 127 14.86 -22.84 8.21
CA GLY A 127 13.97 -22.28 9.24
C GLY A 127 14.03 -20.75 9.39
N PHE A 128 14.99 -20.07 8.77
CA PHE A 128 15.13 -18.62 8.88
C PHE A 128 15.45 -17.99 7.52
N VAL A 129 14.69 -16.97 7.13
CA VAL A 129 14.93 -16.18 5.89
C VAL A 129 15.04 -14.73 6.29
N ALA A 130 16.23 -14.19 6.12
CA ALA A 130 16.53 -12.77 6.35
C ALA A 130 17.63 -12.31 5.40
N VAL A 131 17.57 -11.06 5.02
CA VAL A 131 18.66 -10.39 4.29
C VAL A 131 19.80 -10.06 5.27
N SER A 132 21.05 -10.11 4.82
CA SER A 132 22.22 -9.82 5.66
C SER A 132 22.19 -8.41 6.26
N ASN A 133 22.95 -8.22 7.34
CA ASN A 133 23.04 -6.90 7.98
C ASN A 133 23.62 -5.82 7.07
N GLU A 134 24.45 -6.19 6.12
CA GLU A 134 25.05 -5.24 5.17
C GLU A 134 23.99 -4.70 4.19
N LEU A 135 23.24 -5.60 3.55
CA LEU A 135 22.16 -5.21 2.65
C LEU A 135 20.97 -4.57 3.36
N LYS A 136 20.67 -5.00 4.58
CA LYS A 136 19.63 -4.42 5.43
C LYS A 136 19.78 -2.91 5.62
N THR A 137 21.01 -2.42 5.68
CA THR A 137 21.28 -0.98 5.81
C THR A 137 20.68 -0.17 4.66
N TYR A 138 20.64 -0.70 3.43
CA TYR A 138 20.07 -0.03 2.26
C TYR A 138 18.55 0.05 2.29
N PHE A 139 17.90 -0.88 2.99
CA PHE A 139 16.45 -0.88 3.16
C PHE A 139 15.98 0.00 4.32
N GLN A 140 16.79 0.11 5.38
CA GLN A 140 16.34 0.72 6.63
C GLN A 140 16.97 2.08 6.91
N ASN A 141 18.19 2.33 6.43
CA ASN A 141 18.87 3.59 6.70
C ASN A 141 18.47 4.68 5.70
N SER A 142 18.70 5.91 6.11
CA SER A 142 18.52 7.07 5.25
C SER A 142 19.58 7.11 4.13
N PRO A 143 19.17 7.46 2.89
CA PRO A 143 20.08 7.66 1.79
C PRO A 143 20.89 8.96 1.90
N PHE A 144 20.59 9.85 2.85
CA PHE A 144 21.24 11.13 3.01
C PHE A 144 22.49 11.06 3.92
N PRO A 145 23.51 11.90 3.68
CA PRO A 145 24.69 12.00 4.54
C PRO A 145 24.33 12.37 5.99
N LYS A 146 25.11 11.87 6.96
CA LYS A 146 24.91 12.17 8.39
C LYS A 146 24.88 13.67 8.70
N ALA A 147 25.68 14.47 7.99
CA ALA A 147 25.69 15.91 8.16
C ALA A 147 24.33 16.60 7.96
N LEU A 148 23.46 16.05 7.09
CA LEU A 148 22.08 16.53 6.90
C LEU A 148 21.14 15.97 7.97
N GLN A 149 21.37 14.75 8.43
CA GLN A 149 20.57 14.12 9.48
C GLN A 149 20.77 14.77 10.85
N ASP A 150 21.98 15.32 11.11
CA ASP A 150 22.35 15.94 12.39
C ASP A 150 21.85 17.39 12.52
N ILE A 151 21.22 17.97 11.49
CA ILE A 151 20.61 19.30 11.59
C ILE A 151 19.48 19.27 12.64
N PRO A 152 19.53 20.15 13.65
CA PRO A 152 18.53 20.16 14.70
C PRO A 152 17.10 20.28 14.15
N VAL A 153 16.19 19.41 14.59
CA VAL A 153 14.78 19.32 14.20
C VAL A 153 14.58 18.90 12.74
N VAL A 154 15.15 19.62 11.77
CA VAL A 154 14.98 19.38 10.32
C VAL A 154 15.60 18.04 9.91
N GLY A 155 16.78 17.71 10.42
CA GLY A 155 17.47 16.45 10.13
C GLY A 155 16.61 15.25 10.47
N GLY A 156 16.06 15.22 11.69
CA GLY A 156 15.17 14.15 12.14
C GLY A 156 13.84 14.07 11.41
N LEU A 157 13.26 15.22 11.04
CA LEU A 157 11.92 15.27 10.43
C LEU A 157 11.92 15.15 8.90
N VAL A 158 13.07 15.38 8.24
CA VAL A 158 13.13 15.42 6.76
C VAL A 158 14.15 14.45 6.20
N PHE A 159 15.33 14.29 6.81
CA PHE A 159 16.46 13.56 6.23
C PHE A 159 16.76 12.20 6.89
N SER A 160 16.02 11.79 7.90
CA SER A 160 16.29 10.55 8.66
C SER A 160 15.47 9.34 8.22
N TYR A 161 14.72 9.45 7.12
CA TYR A 161 13.88 8.35 6.65
C TYR A 161 14.60 7.43 5.67
N ASN A 162 14.14 6.18 5.59
CA ASN A 162 14.59 5.24 4.57
C ASN A 162 14.09 5.65 3.16
N VAL A 163 14.67 5.03 2.13
CA VAL A 163 14.37 5.32 0.72
C VAL A 163 12.89 5.15 0.37
N PHE A 164 12.18 4.23 1.04
CA PHE A 164 10.78 3.94 0.73
C PHE A 164 9.82 5.03 1.18
N VAL A 165 10.13 5.76 2.26
CA VAL A 165 9.33 6.91 2.67
C VAL A 165 9.34 7.98 1.57
N TYR A 166 10.51 8.31 1.03
CA TYR A 166 10.63 9.28 -0.06
C TYR A 166 9.95 8.78 -1.33
N LEU A 167 10.15 7.50 -1.67
CA LEU A 167 9.49 6.88 -2.82
C LEU A 167 7.95 6.92 -2.67
N GLY A 168 7.43 6.62 -1.48
CA GLY A 168 6.00 6.69 -1.19
C GLY A 168 5.44 8.10 -1.36
N ILE A 169 6.15 9.13 -0.87
CA ILE A 169 5.77 10.52 -1.06
C ILE A 169 5.76 10.87 -2.56
N ILE A 170 6.79 10.48 -3.31
CA ILE A 170 6.87 10.73 -4.77
C ILE A 170 5.71 10.03 -5.48
N VAL A 171 5.43 8.76 -5.18
CA VAL A 171 4.32 8.00 -5.77
C VAL A 171 2.98 8.67 -5.46
N ALA A 172 2.74 9.09 -4.22
CA ALA A 172 1.50 9.76 -3.83
C ALA A 172 1.32 11.11 -4.55
N VAL A 173 2.39 11.91 -4.66
CA VAL A 173 2.37 13.20 -5.37
C VAL A 173 2.15 13.00 -6.86
N LEU A 174 2.88 12.07 -7.50
CA LEU A 174 2.72 11.75 -8.92
C LEU A 174 1.31 11.21 -9.21
N MET A 175 0.75 10.36 -8.35
CA MET A 175 -0.61 9.87 -8.46
C MET A 175 -1.63 11.02 -8.34
N GLY A 176 -1.42 11.94 -7.40
CA GLY A 176 -2.25 13.12 -7.26
C GLY A 176 -2.19 14.05 -8.49
N LEU A 177 -1.01 14.25 -9.05
CA LEU A 177 -0.84 15.02 -10.30
C LEU A 177 -1.48 14.29 -11.48
N TYR A 178 -1.29 12.97 -11.60
CA TYR A 178 -1.92 12.15 -12.63
C TYR A 178 -3.44 12.30 -12.60
N LEU A 179 -4.07 12.07 -11.46
CA LEU A 179 -5.53 12.12 -11.32
C LEU A 179 -6.10 13.53 -11.54
N ASN A 180 -5.39 14.59 -11.13
CA ASN A 180 -5.96 15.94 -11.12
C ASN A 180 -5.50 16.83 -12.27
N ARG A 181 -4.36 16.53 -12.91
CA ARG A 181 -3.73 17.43 -13.89
C ARG A 181 -3.56 16.81 -15.29
N THR A 182 -3.84 15.48 -15.46
CA THR A 182 -3.66 14.85 -16.78
C THR A 182 -5.01 14.51 -17.43
N ARG A 183 -5.02 14.47 -18.78
CA ARG A 183 -6.19 14.03 -19.55
C ARG A 183 -6.54 12.58 -19.25
N SER A 184 -5.53 11.70 -19.12
CA SER A 184 -5.74 10.29 -18.78
C SER A 184 -6.36 10.11 -17.39
N GLY A 185 -5.92 10.89 -16.39
CA GLY A 185 -6.52 10.88 -15.05
C GLY A 185 -7.97 11.40 -15.06
N LEU A 186 -8.28 12.40 -15.91
CA LEU A 186 -9.66 12.86 -16.11
C LEU A 186 -10.53 11.75 -16.70
N TYR A 187 -10.05 11.05 -17.72
CA TYR A 187 -10.77 9.91 -18.33
C TYR A 187 -10.97 8.77 -17.33
N LEU A 188 -9.97 8.45 -16.50
CA LEU A 188 -10.10 7.48 -15.44
C LEU A 188 -11.24 7.82 -14.46
N ARG A 189 -11.28 9.09 -14.01
CA ARG A 189 -12.34 9.56 -13.10
C ARG A 189 -13.72 9.54 -13.78
N ALA A 190 -13.80 9.91 -15.06
CA ALA A 190 -15.03 9.85 -15.83
C ALA A 190 -15.56 8.39 -15.93
N VAL A 191 -14.65 7.42 -16.13
CA VAL A 191 -14.98 5.98 -16.12
C VAL A 191 -15.52 5.53 -14.75
N GLY A 192 -14.95 6.05 -13.66
CA GLY A 192 -15.41 5.75 -12.30
C GLY A 192 -16.75 6.39 -11.94
N GLU A 193 -17.05 7.59 -12.48
CA GLU A 193 -18.33 8.27 -12.21
C GLU A 193 -19.47 7.70 -13.08
N SER A 194 -19.24 7.57 -14.38
CA SER A 194 -20.25 7.07 -15.33
C SER A 194 -19.59 6.32 -16.48
N PRO A 195 -19.37 5.00 -16.38
CA PRO A 195 -18.76 4.24 -17.45
C PRO A 195 -19.57 4.27 -18.76
N ALA A 196 -20.89 4.32 -18.68
CA ALA A 196 -21.76 4.42 -19.87
C ALA A 196 -21.54 5.76 -20.62
N THR A 197 -21.48 6.88 -19.90
CA THR A 197 -21.20 8.20 -20.49
C THR A 197 -19.78 8.29 -21.04
N ALA A 198 -18.80 7.71 -20.32
CA ALA A 198 -17.41 7.65 -20.77
C ALA A 198 -17.26 6.85 -22.08
N ASP A 199 -17.94 5.69 -22.19
CA ASP A 199 -17.94 4.88 -23.40
C ASP A 199 -18.64 5.59 -24.57
N ALA A 200 -19.76 6.28 -24.31
CA ALA A 200 -20.43 7.12 -25.33
C ALA A 200 -19.54 8.26 -25.85
N ALA A 201 -18.64 8.79 -25.01
CA ALA A 201 -17.63 9.77 -25.38
C ALA A 201 -16.38 9.15 -26.06
N GLY A 202 -16.37 7.85 -26.35
CA GLY A 202 -15.27 7.14 -27.04
C GLY A 202 -14.13 6.73 -26.12
N ILE A 203 -14.28 6.80 -24.80
CA ILE A 203 -13.28 6.37 -23.84
C ILE A 203 -13.37 4.84 -23.66
N ASN A 204 -12.24 4.13 -23.82
CA ASN A 204 -12.21 2.69 -23.63
C ASN A 204 -12.26 2.33 -22.13
N VAL A 205 -13.45 2.08 -21.62
CA VAL A 205 -13.71 1.77 -20.19
C VAL A 205 -12.91 0.57 -19.71
N GLY A 206 -12.89 -0.52 -20.49
CA GLY A 206 -12.17 -1.74 -20.12
C GLY A 206 -10.67 -1.48 -19.93
N ARG A 207 -10.03 -0.75 -20.86
CA ARG A 207 -8.61 -0.43 -20.77
C ARG A 207 -8.27 0.38 -19.52
N TYR A 208 -9.07 1.39 -19.19
CA TYR A 208 -8.84 2.22 -17.99
C TYR A 208 -9.02 1.41 -16.71
N LYS A 209 -10.08 0.60 -16.62
CA LYS A 209 -10.31 -0.28 -15.47
C LYS A 209 -9.18 -1.31 -15.29
N TYR A 210 -8.76 -1.98 -16.35
CA TYR A 210 -7.64 -2.95 -16.29
C TYR A 210 -6.33 -2.31 -15.84
N LEU A 211 -5.91 -1.24 -16.50
CA LEU A 211 -4.63 -0.59 -16.19
C LEU A 211 -4.59 -0.03 -14.78
N SER A 212 -5.67 0.64 -14.35
CA SER A 212 -5.73 1.18 -12.98
C SER A 212 -5.68 0.10 -11.91
N THR A 213 -6.39 -1.02 -12.13
CA THR A 213 -6.41 -2.13 -11.18
C THR A 213 -5.05 -2.84 -11.11
N ILE A 214 -4.43 -3.13 -12.26
CA ILE A 214 -3.13 -3.81 -12.32
C ILE A 214 -2.03 -2.94 -11.69
N ILE A 215 -1.95 -1.67 -12.08
CA ILE A 215 -0.95 -0.74 -11.54
C ILE A 215 -1.22 -0.49 -10.04
N GLY A 216 -2.49 -0.32 -9.68
CA GLY A 216 -2.90 -0.12 -8.29
C GLY A 216 -2.49 -1.29 -7.40
N GLY A 217 -2.79 -2.52 -7.81
CA GLY A 217 -2.39 -3.73 -7.09
C GLY A 217 -0.87 -3.92 -7.01
N GLY A 218 -0.14 -3.56 -8.08
CA GLY A 218 1.32 -3.54 -8.06
C GLY A 218 1.88 -2.56 -7.02
N ILE A 219 1.34 -1.33 -6.96
CA ILE A 219 1.74 -0.32 -5.96
C ILE A 219 1.41 -0.81 -4.54
N SER A 220 0.21 -1.36 -4.33
CA SER A 220 -0.19 -1.90 -3.02
C SER A 220 0.74 -3.03 -2.55
N ALA A 221 1.16 -3.91 -3.46
CA ALA A 221 2.09 -4.99 -3.18
C ALA A 221 3.49 -4.49 -2.78
N VAL A 222 3.96 -3.38 -3.37
CA VAL A 222 5.18 -2.70 -2.91
C VAL A 222 5.03 -2.27 -1.45
N GLY A 223 3.85 -1.84 -1.01
CA GLY A 223 3.57 -1.56 0.41
C GLY A 223 3.84 -2.76 1.32
N GLY A 224 3.42 -3.95 0.92
CA GLY A 224 3.72 -5.19 1.66
C GLY A 224 5.21 -5.50 1.73
N MET A 225 5.95 -5.31 0.64
CA MET A 225 7.41 -5.43 0.62
C MET A 225 8.07 -4.39 1.55
N VAL A 226 7.63 -3.13 1.50
CA VAL A 226 8.13 -2.07 2.39
C VAL A 226 7.91 -2.45 3.85
N TYR A 227 6.75 -3.01 4.21
CA TYR A 227 6.51 -3.49 5.57
C TYR A 227 7.54 -4.55 6.01
N ILE A 228 7.75 -5.58 5.20
CA ILE A 228 8.72 -6.65 5.51
C ILE A 228 10.14 -6.09 5.63
N MET A 229 10.54 -5.18 4.74
CA MET A 229 11.91 -4.66 4.71
C MET A 229 12.18 -3.63 5.82
N THR A 230 11.17 -2.87 6.25
CA THR A 230 11.34 -1.83 7.27
C THR A 230 10.85 -2.27 8.65
N THR A 231 9.58 -2.59 8.78
CA THR A 231 8.91 -2.87 10.06
C THR A 231 9.25 -4.26 10.59
N ALA A 232 9.22 -5.29 9.72
CA ALA A 232 9.61 -6.65 10.10
C ALA A 232 11.14 -6.89 10.08
N GLY A 233 11.93 -5.88 9.73
CA GLY A 233 13.39 -5.94 9.83
C GLY A 233 14.07 -6.82 8.79
N CYS A 234 13.55 -6.92 7.57
CA CYS A 234 14.03 -7.78 6.48
C CYS A 234 13.99 -9.27 6.81
N VAL A 235 13.05 -9.69 7.65
CA VAL A 235 12.85 -11.08 8.08
C VAL A 235 11.46 -11.54 7.69
N TRP A 236 11.35 -12.77 7.19
CA TRP A 236 10.03 -13.35 6.94
C TRP A 236 9.32 -13.67 8.25
N ASN A 237 8.10 -13.20 8.38
CA ASN A 237 7.16 -13.52 9.45
C ASN A 237 5.82 -13.90 8.85
N HIS A 238 5.35 -15.11 9.16
CA HIS A 238 4.13 -15.68 8.60
C HIS A 238 2.87 -14.83 8.78
N GLU A 239 2.73 -14.16 9.92
CA GLU A 239 1.57 -13.33 10.25
C GLU A 239 1.88 -11.83 10.29
N GLY A 240 3.11 -11.44 9.98
CA GLY A 240 3.59 -10.09 10.20
C GLY A 240 2.80 -9.01 9.47
N LEU A 241 2.29 -9.30 8.27
CA LEU A 241 1.50 -8.40 7.44
C LEU A 241 -0.01 -8.40 7.74
N SER A 242 -0.48 -9.29 8.62
CA SER A 242 -1.92 -9.48 8.84
C SER A 242 -2.62 -8.19 9.31
N GLY A 243 -3.58 -7.72 8.52
CA GLY A 243 -4.39 -6.53 8.78
C GLY A 243 -3.87 -5.24 8.13
N GLU A 244 -2.64 -5.21 7.61
CA GLU A 244 -2.06 -3.99 7.01
C GLU A 244 -2.82 -3.55 5.74
N GLY A 245 -3.22 -4.48 4.89
CA GLY A 245 -4.01 -4.18 3.70
C GLY A 245 -5.42 -3.72 4.03
N TRP A 246 -6.04 -4.27 5.08
CA TRP A 246 -7.35 -3.80 5.56
C TRP A 246 -7.26 -2.37 6.11
N LEU A 247 -6.17 -2.04 6.82
CA LEU A 247 -5.91 -0.66 7.25
C LEU A 247 -5.69 0.27 6.06
N ALA A 248 -5.03 -0.19 5.00
CA ALA A 248 -4.85 0.59 3.78
C ALA A 248 -6.19 0.90 3.10
N VAL A 249 -7.11 -0.08 3.01
CA VAL A 249 -8.48 0.13 2.50
C VAL A 249 -9.26 1.10 3.39
N ALA A 250 -9.19 0.95 4.71
CA ALA A 250 -9.81 1.88 5.65
C ALA A 250 -9.28 3.31 5.46
N LEU A 251 -7.98 3.42 5.19
CA LEU A 251 -7.32 4.71 4.96
C LEU A 251 -7.75 5.36 3.63
N VAL A 252 -8.12 4.61 2.58
CA VAL A 252 -8.71 5.16 1.35
C VAL A 252 -9.96 5.98 1.68
N ILE A 253 -10.84 5.40 2.49
CA ILE A 253 -12.08 6.03 2.92
C ILE A 253 -11.79 7.26 3.80
N PHE A 254 -10.87 7.13 4.77
CA PHE A 254 -10.42 8.23 5.61
C PHE A 254 -9.89 9.41 4.78
N CYS A 255 -9.10 9.12 3.74
CA CYS A 255 -8.49 10.12 2.87
C CYS A 255 -9.44 10.63 1.77
N LEU A 256 -10.69 10.16 1.72
CA LEU A 256 -11.70 10.56 0.74
C LEU A 256 -11.17 10.44 -0.70
N TRP A 257 -10.54 9.31 -1.01
CA TRP A 257 -9.99 9.00 -2.33
C TRP A 257 -8.98 10.02 -2.88
N SER A 258 -8.27 10.74 -1.99
CA SER A 258 -7.28 11.75 -2.37
C SER A 258 -5.85 11.28 -2.04
N PRO A 259 -4.95 11.10 -3.03
CA PRO A 259 -3.56 10.73 -2.77
C PRO A 259 -2.80 11.76 -1.91
N TYR A 260 -3.14 13.04 -2.02
CA TYR A 260 -2.52 14.09 -1.18
C TYR A 260 -2.92 13.96 0.30
N ARG A 261 -4.17 13.56 0.57
CA ARG A 261 -4.62 13.32 1.95
C ARG A 261 -4.05 12.02 2.51
N ALA A 262 -3.76 11.05 1.64
CA ALA A 262 -3.13 9.79 2.04
C ALA A 262 -1.74 10.02 2.68
N LEU A 263 -1.02 11.07 2.28
CA LEU A 263 0.25 11.45 2.92
C LEU A 263 0.09 11.73 4.42
N TRP A 264 -0.89 12.52 4.78
CA TRP A 264 -1.15 12.85 6.20
C TRP A 264 -1.87 11.72 6.93
N GLY A 265 -2.82 11.08 6.26
CA GLY A 265 -3.56 9.95 6.80
C GLY A 265 -2.64 8.79 7.17
N SER A 266 -1.67 8.44 6.31
CA SER A 266 -0.72 7.36 6.59
C SER A 266 0.16 7.64 7.80
N VAL A 267 0.61 8.89 7.97
CA VAL A 267 1.37 9.31 9.16
C VAL A 267 0.51 9.23 10.42
N LEU A 268 -0.74 9.68 10.34
CA LEU A 268 -1.68 9.58 11.47
C LEU A 268 -1.92 8.11 11.87
N PHE A 269 -2.21 7.23 10.89
CA PHE A 269 -2.45 5.81 11.15
C PHE A 269 -1.21 5.10 11.64
N GLY A 270 -0.04 5.37 11.04
CA GLY A 270 1.24 4.87 11.53
C GLY A 270 1.52 5.31 12.97
N GLY A 271 1.19 6.56 13.31
CA GLY A 271 1.26 7.06 14.69
C GLY A 271 0.33 6.32 15.65
N LEU A 272 -0.93 6.07 15.25
CA LEU A 272 -1.88 5.31 16.06
C LEU A 272 -1.43 3.86 16.27
N MET A 273 -0.83 3.23 15.25
CA MET A 273 -0.32 1.87 15.34
C MET A 273 0.83 1.71 16.35
N ILE A 274 1.69 2.72 16.47
CA ILE A 274 2.83 2.68 17.40
C ILE A 274 2.54 3.36 18.75
N LEU A 275 1.36 3.93 18.93
CA LEU A 275 1.02 4.72 20.12
C LEU A 275 1.18 3.92 21.40
N TYR A 276 0.81 2.63 21.38
CA TYR A 276 0.92 1.74 22.54
C TYR A 276 2.36 1.50 23.00
N LEU A 277 3.34 1.66 22.13
CA LEU A 277 4.77 1.52 22.48
C LEU A 277 5.29 2.73 23.26
N ARG A 278 4.62 3.87 23.14
CA ARG A 278 5.05 5.15 23.68
C ARG A 278 4.15 5.67 24.80
N LEU A 279 2.88 5.32 24.77
CA LEU A 279 1.87 5.77 25.73
C LEU A 279 1.27 4.56 26.45
N VAL A 280 1.94 4.10 27.50
CA VAL A 280 1.43 3.00 28.34
C VAL A 280 0.54 3.60 29.43
N LEU A 281 -0.77 3.46 29.27
CA LEU A 281 -1.74 3.84 30.31
C LEU A 281 -2.09 2.60 31.16
N PRO A 282 -1.94 2.64 32.48
CA PRO A 282 -2.12 1.48 33.35
C PRO A 282 -3.48 0.78 33.24
N PHE A 283 -4.52 1.56 32.86
CA PHE A 283 -5.90 1.07 32.74
C PHE A 283 -6.33 0.77 31.30
N PHE A 284 -5.43 0.92 30.29
CA PHE A 284 -5.78 0.77 28.90
C PHE A 284 -5.07 -0.45 28.30
N PRO A 285 -5.77 -1.58 28.08
CA PRO A 285 -5.17 -2.78 27.49
C PRO A 285 -4.56 -2.51 26.10
N THR A 286 -3.42 -3.13 25.81
CA THR A 286 -2.71 -2.97 24.53
C THR A 286 -3.60 -3.28 23.32
N GLN A 287 -4.55 -4.20 23.48
CA GLN A 287 -5.51 -4.57 22.43
C GLN A 287 -6.39 -3.39 21.99
N LEU A 288 -6.74 -2.49 22.90
CA LEU A 288 -7.55 -1.31 22.58
C LEU A 288 -6.80 -0.29 21.71
N TYR A 289 -5.48 -0.19 21.84
CA TYR A 289 -4.69 0.66 20.95
C TYR A 289 -4.73 0.18 19.49
N LYS A 290 -4.75 -1.14 19.27
CA LYS A 290 -4.84 -1.73 17.93
C LYS A 290 -6.17 -1.45 17.23
N ILE A 291 -7.22 -1.14 17.99
CA ILE A 291 -8.55 -0.80 17.45
C ILE A 291 -8.63 0.69 17.06
N LEU A 292 -7.76 1.56 17.61
CA LEU A 292 -7.84 3.02 17.40
C LEU A 292 -7.88 3.44 15.92
N PRO A 293 -7.07 2.90 14.99
CA PRO A 293 -7.16 3.27 13.58
C PRO A 293 -8.54 3.02 12.98
N TYR A 294 -9.16 1.89 13.34
CA TYR A 294 -10.51 1.54 12.86
C TYR A 294 -11.59 2.43 13.48
N VAL A 295 -11.48 2.74 14.77
CA VAL A 295 -12.39 3.68 15.45
C VAL A 295 -12.32 5.06 14.81
N VAL A 296 -11.12 5.56 14.55
CA VAL A 296 -10.90 6.84 13.86
C VAL A 296 -11.53 6.82 12.46
N THR A 297 -11.38 5.72 11.72
CA THR A 297 -12.02 5.56 10.39
C THR A 297 -13.54 5.64 10.49
N VAL A 298 -14.15 4.93 11.46
CA VAL A 298 -15.61 4.97 11.67
C VAL A 298 -16.08 6.38 12.03
N ILE A 299 -15.37 7.08 12.91
CA ILE A 299 -15.71 8.47 13.28
C ILE A 299 -15.67 9.38 12.03
N VAL A 300 -14.62 9.26 11.21
CA VAL A 300 -14.50 10.07 9.98
C VAL A 300 -15.59 9.73 8.98
N LEU A 301 -15.96 8.45 8.83
CA LEU A 301 -17.10 8.03 7.99
C LEU A 301 -18.41 8.69 8.45
N ILE A 302 -18.69 8.70 9.75
CA ILE A 302 -19.88 9.36 10.30
C ILE A 302 -19.85 10.86 9.96
N LEU A 303 -18.73 11.53 10.27
CA LEU A 303 -18.60 12.99 10.05
C LEU A 303 -18.68 13.37 8.56
N THR A 304 -18.12 12.54 7.66
CA THR A 304 -18.15 12.81 6.22
C THR A 304 -19.52 12.50 5.61
N SER A 305 -20.20 11.48 6.10
CA SER A 305 -21.57 11.13 5.69
C SER A 305 -22.58 12.22 6.05
N MET A 306 -22.37 12.90 7.17
CA MET A 306 -23.21 14.05 7.58
C MET A 306 -22.99 15.29 6.69
N ARG A 307 -21.84 15.40 6.01
CA ARG A 307 -21.52 16.51 5.12
C ARG A 307 -21.74 16.06 3.67
N ASN A 308 -22.92 16.32 3.13
CA ASN A 308 -23.36 15.90 1.78
C ASN A 308 -22.58 16.63 0.64
N ASN A 309 -21.28 16.37 0.51
CA ASN A 309 -20.40 16.99 -0.49
C ASN A 309 -19.96 15.91 -1.51
N ARG A 310 -20.48 15.98 -2.75
CA ARG A 310 -20.21 15.02 -3.83
C ARG A 310 -18.71 14.82 -4.13
N GLU A 311 -17.88 15.84 -4.04
CA GLU A 311 -16.45 15.75 -4.30
C GLU A 311 -15.70 14.83 -3.31
N LYS A 312 -16.31 14.54 -2.16
CA LYS A 312 -15.74 13.74 -1.07
C LYS A 312 -16.35 12.34 -0.97
N GLN A 313 -17.21 11.98 -1.91
CA GLN A 313 -17.84 10.67 -1.99
C GLN A 313 -17.01 9.72 -2.87
N PRO A 314 -17.21 8.40 -2.73
CA PRO A 314 -16.64 7.42 -3.65
C PRO A 314 -17.15 7.68 -5.08
N PRO A 315 -16.44 7.18 -6.11
CA PRO A 315 -16.95 7.21 -7.47
C PRO A 315 -18.35 6.56 -7.56
N ALA A 316 -19.24 7.16 -8.33
CA ALA A 316 -20.66 6.71 -8.36
C ALA A 316 -20.83 5.28 -8.87
N SER A 317 -19.95 4.78 -9.75
CA SER A 317 -19.98 3.40 -10.22
C SER A 317 -19.10 2.43 -9.42
N LEU A 318 -18.59 2.83 -8.24
CA LEU A 318 -17.72 1.98 -7.43
C LEU A 318 -18.45 0.68 -7.03
N GLY A 319 -17.82 -0.45 -7.31
CA GLY A 319 -18.38 -1.78 -6.99
C GLY A 319 -19.42 -2.30 -8.00
N LEU A 320 -19.78 -1.49 -9.00
CA LEU A 320 -20.76 -1.87 -10.01
C LEU A 320 -20.09 -2.46 -11.26
N ALA A 321 -20.63 -3.58 -11.76
CA ALA A 321 -20.22 -4.12 -13.05
C ALA A 321 -20.76 -3.24 -14.19
N TYR A 322 -19.96 -3.04 -15.25
CA TYR A 322 -20.38 -2.29 -16.42
C TYR A 322 -20.79 -3.22 -17.56
N PHE A 323 -21.99 -3.03 -18.08
CA PHE A 323 -22.55 -3.75 -19.21
C PHE A 323 -22.78 -2.77 -20.37
N ARG A 324 -22.08 -2.99 -21.48
CA ARG A 324 -22.16 -2.11 -22.65
C ARG A 324 -23.53 -2.19 -23.33
N GLU A 325 -24.20 -3.31 -23.19
CA GLU A 325 -25.49 -3.59 -23.81
C GLU A 325 -26.70 -2.97 -23.07
N GLU A 326 -26.49 -2.50 -21.83
CA GLU A 326 -27.53 -1.90 -20.97
C GLU A 326 -27.50 -0.35 -21.01
N ARG A 327 -27.20 0.23 -22.16
CA ARG A 327 -27.14 1.71 -22.34
C ARG A 327 -28.50 2.36 -22.40
#